data_ef9cc7598a72f28cfceaaa35c62c2ca1
#
_entry.id   ef9cc7598a72f28cfceaaa35c62c2ca1
#
_cell.length_a   1.000
_cell.length_b   1.000
_cell.length_c   1.000
_cell.angle_alpha   90.00
_cell.angle_beta   90.00
_cell.angle_gamma   90.00
#
_symmetry.space_group_name_H-M   'P 1'
#
loop_
_entity.id
_entity.type
_entity.pdbx_description
1 polymer ?
#
loop_
_entity_poly.entity_id
_entity_poly.type
_entity_poly.pdbx_seq_one_letter_code
_entity_poly.pdbx_strand_id
1 'polypeptide(L)'
;MSTSDASGLPQGWPDAETLERMANQFFAALPGAGAPSLPVAQSTPAPAVPHDLRGDVDLKSVLGSTPSLPVIGLPGEAELLALLGASSPAAPASSPFYFLEHAGVTPLAAAIPQFDASSARPSVQGFSAPFDVNLIRQDFPILQEIVNGRPLIWLDNAATTQKPQAVIDRLKHFYEHENSNIHRAAHELAARATDAYETARDKMRGFLNASSAKEIVFVRGATEAINLVAQSWGRQNIGKDDEILITWLEHHANIVPWQQLANEKGARLKVAPVDDNGQVIPDAYGKLLGPKTKLVSFAQVSNALGTVTPAKQMVEAAHSAGAKVLVDGAQAVSHMPVNVQDLNADWYVFSGHKIFGPTGIGVLYGKEALLNEMPPWQGGGNMISDVTFERSLFQPAPGRFEAGTGNIGDAVGLGSAIDYVTRIGLDRIAEYEHQLLLYATRLLKEIPGLRLIGTAPDKASVLSFVIEGIRTEDIGSALNQEGIAVRAGHHCAQPILRRFGVETTVRPSLAFYNTCADVDALISALTRIAVGNIPTRIA
;
A
#
# COMPACT_ATOMS: atom_id res chain seq x y z
N MET A 1 55.08 -8.54 -19.17
CA MET A 1 55.26 -9.40 -17.99
C MET A 1 53.97 -9.37 -17.21
N SER A 2 53.42 -10.54 -17.19
CA SER A 2 52.47 -11.12 -16.22
C SER A 2 51.07 -10.55 -16.15
N THR A 3 50.17 -11.20 -16.85
CA THR A 3 48.72 -11.24 -16.69
C THR A 3 48.39 -11.96 -15.40
N SER A 4 47.60 -11.32 -14.52
CA SER A 4 47.05 -11.97 -13.33
C SER A 4 45.67 -12.54 -13.63
N ASP A 5 45.57 -13.86 -13.49
CA ASP A 5 44.36 -14.67 -13.56
C ASP A 5 43.32 -14.23 -12.50
N ALA A 6 42.08 -13.98 -12.97
CA ALA A 6 40.90 -13.84 -12.14
C ALA A 6 40.05 -15.12 -12.25
N SER A 7 40.43 -16.19 -11.51
CA SER A 7 39.61 -17.39 -11.33
C SER A 7 39.38 -17.63 -9.83
N GLY A 8 38.31 -17.02 -9.31
CA GLY A 8 37.89 -17.17 -7.91
C GLY A 8 36.46 -17.70 -7.75
N LEU A 9 36.09 -18.75 -8.51
CA LEU A 9 34.84 -19.47 -8.24
C LEU A 9 35.10 -20.67 -7.33
N PRO A 10 34.18 -20.97 -6.37
CA PRO A 10 34.34 -22.13 -5.47
C PRO A 10 34.41 -23.45 -6.23
N GLN A 11 35.20 -24.42 -5.73
CA GLN A 11 35.33 -25.76 -6.32
C GLN A 11 33.94 -26.42 -6.44
N GLY A 12 33.55 -26.77 -7.67
CA GLY A 12 32.29 -27.44 -7.99
C GLY A 12 31.29 -26.59 -8.78
N TRP A 13 31.61 -25.36 -9.09
CA TRP A 13 30.77 -24.54 -9.96
C TRP A 13 31.17 -24.74 -11.44
N PRO A 14 30.18 -24.77 -12.37
CA PRO A 14 30.46 -24.84 -13.81
C PRO A 14 31.26 -23.61 -14.27
N ASP A 15 32.13 -23.82 -15.28
CA ASP A 15 32.83 -22.71 -15.91
C ASP A 15 31.87 -21.74 -16.65
N ALA A 16 32.36 -20.56 -17.00
CA ALA A 16 31.56 -19.51 -17.62
C ALA A 16 30.88 -19.95 -18.92
N GLU A 17 31.57 -20.79 -19.72
CA GLU A 17 31.06 -21.30 -20.98
C GLU A 17 29.94 -22.35 -20.78
N THR A 18 30.04 -23.13 -19.72
CA THR A 18 28.98 -24.09 -19.31
C THR A 18 27.76 -23.35 -18.76
N LEU A 19 27.94 -22.28 -17.96
CA LEU A 19 26.86 -21.45 -17.47
C LEU A 19 26.12 -20.70 -18.60
N GLU A 20 26.86 -20.19 -19.57
CA GLU A 20 26.28 -19.54 -20.76
C GLU A 20 25.45 -20.53 -21.60
N ARG A 21 25.95 -21.73 -21.78
CA ARG A 21 25.25 -22.82 -22.51
C ARG A 21 23.97 -23.25 -21.79
N MET A 22 24.01 -23.37 -20.45
CA MET A 22 22.83 -23.68 -19.63
C MET A 22 21.81 -22.56 -19.67
N ALA A 23 22.22 -21.29 -19.61
CA ALA A 23 21.34 -20.13 -19.74
C ALA A 23 20.65 -20.11 -21.12
N ASN A 24 21.40 -20.32 -22.20
CA ASN A 24 20.86 -20.36 -23.56
C ASN A 24 19.88 -21.52 -23.76
N GLN A 25 20.12 -22.69 -23.18
CA GLN A 25 19.19 -23.82 -23.20
C GLN A 25 17.92 -23.54 -22.40
N PHE A 26 18.04 -22.86 -21.26
CA PHE A 26 16.87 -22.45 -20.44
C PHE A 26 15.98 -21.47 -21.18
N PHE A 27 16.57 -20.45 -21.84
CA PHE A 27 15.79 -19.45 -22.59
C PHE A 27 15.19 -20.03 -23.88
N ALA A 28 15.83 -21.04 -24.50
CA ALA A 28 15.27 -21.74 -25.67
C ALA A 28 14.08 -22.67 -25.32
N ALA A 29 13.97 -23.10 -24.07
CA ALA A 29 12.90 -23.98 -23.59
C ALA A 29 11.65 -23.27 -23.12
N LEU A 30 11.62 -21.91 -23.11
CA LEU A 30 10.42 -21.14 -22.73
C LEU A 30 9.37 -21.17 -23.85
N PRO A 31 8.08 -21.42 -23.55
CA PRO A 31 7.01 -21.37 -24.54
C PRO A 31 6.86 -19.95 -25.11
N GLY A 32 7.17 -19.75 -26.39
CA GLY A 32 7.06 -18.47 -27.08
C GLY A 32 8.31 -17.98 -27.83
N ALA A 33 9.45 -18.65 -27.74
CA ALA A 33 10.66 -18.29 -28.48
C ALA A 33 10.68 -18.92 -29.87
N GLY A 34 9.91 -18.32 -30.79
CA GLY A 34 9.90 -18.67 -32.19
C GLY A 34 9.75 -17.45 -33.06
N ALA A 35 10.83 -16.71 -33.35
CA ALA A 35 10.85 -15.74 -34.44
C ALA A 35 12.16 -15.93 -35.24
N PRO A 36 12.10 -15.92 -36.59
CA PRO A 36 13.25 -16.20 -37.43
C PRO A 36 14.23 -15.01 -37.45
N SER A 37 15.53 -15.34 -37.45
CA SER A 37 16.63 -14.41 -37.61
C SER A 37 16.60 -13.72 -38.96
N LEU A 38 16.54 -12.38 -38.97
CA LEU A 38 16.79 -11.54 -40.14
C LEU A 38 18.32 -11.31 -40.30
N PRO A 39 18.85 -11.29 -41.53
CA PRO A 39 20.29 -11.13 -41.76
C PRO A 39 20.72 -9.67 -41.46
N VAL A 40 21.89 -9.55 -40.84
CA VAL A 40 22.55 -8.25 -40.56
C VAL A 40 22.94 -7.60 -41.88
N ALA A 41 22.35 -6.46 -42.20
CA ALA A 41 22.77 -5.60 -43.33
C ALA A 41 23.94 -4.72 -42.87
N GLN A 42 25.02 -4.74 -43.68
CA GLN A 42 26.19 -3.89 -43.52
C GLN A 42 25.82 -2.40 -43.75
N SER A 43 26.28 -1.55 -42.86
CA SER A 43 26.09 -0.11 -42.93
C SER A 43 26.95 0.51 -44.02
N THR A 44 26.31 1.15 -44.99
CA THR A 44 26.93 2.13 -45.89
C THR A 44 26.64 3.57 -45.37
N PRO A 45 27.60 4.52 -45.54
CA PRO A 45 27.42 5.89 -45.01
C PRO A 45 26.41 6.71 -45.83
N ALA A 46 25.59 7.50 -45.14
CA ALA A 46 24.61 8.37 -45.73
C ALA A 46 25.25 9.58 -46.46
N PRO A 47 24.69 10.02 -47.60
CA PRO A 47 25.13 11.23 -48.27
C PRO A 47 24.56 12.50 -47.63
N ALA A 48 25.34 13.59 -47.70
CA ALA A 48 25.03 14.91 -47.18
C ALA A 48 23.82 15.55 -47.89
N VAL A 49 22.95 16.17 -47.10
CA VAL A 49 21.78 16.95 -47.58
C VAL A 49 22.21 18.40 -47.88
N PRO A 50 21.90 18.95 -49.07
CA PRO A 50 22.11 20.39 -49.34
C PRO A 50 20.98 21.23 -48.69
N HIS A 51 21.40 22.38 -48.14
CA HIS A 51 20.52 23.50 -47.79
C HIS A 51 19.99 24.16 -49.07
N ASP A 52 18.71 24.39 -49.10
CA ASP A 52 17.88 25.47 -49.64
C ASP A 52 16.60 24.94 -50.27
N LEU A 53 15.50 25.43 -49.74
CA LEU A 53 14.33 25.87 -50.49
C LEU A 53 13.27 26.41 -49.51
N ARG A 54 13.21 27.73 -49.39
CA ARG A 54 12.03 28.46 -48.91
C ARG A 54 10.97 28.38 -50.01
N GLY A 55 9.80 27.90 -49.69
CA GLY A 55 8.62 27.98 -50.55
C GLY A 55 7.37 28.11 -49.69
N ASP A 56 6.74 29.29 -49.73
CA ASP A 56 5.43 29.57 -49.13
C ASP A 56 4.37 28.64 -49.71
N VAL A 57 3.67 27.89 -48.88
CA VAL A 57 2.49 27.11 -49.27
C VAL A 57 1.25 27.74 -48.63
N ASP A 58 0.39 28.27 -49.52
CA ASP A 58 -0.91 28.88 -49.23
C ASP A 58 -1.90 27.80 -48.67
N LEU A 59 -2.32 27.99 -47.39
CA LEU A 59 -3.16 27.09 -46.62
C LEU A 59 -4.67 27.17 -46.92
N LYS A 60 -5.09 27.82 -48.03
CA LYS A 60 -6.50 28.06 -48.35
C LYS A 60 -7.14 27.10 -49.34
N SER A 61 -6.44 26.07 -49.81
CA SER A 61 -7.01 25.21 -50.90
C SER A 61 -7.30 23.75 -50.55
N VAL A 62 -7.29 23.34 -49.27
CA VAL A 62 -7.54 21.94 -48.84
C VAL A 62 -8.71 21.81 -47.86
N LEU A 63 -9.74 22.61 -48.00
CA LEU A 63 -11.01 22.35 -47.28
C LEU A 63 -12.11 21.90 -48.29
N GLY A 64 -12.01 20.65 -48.69
CA GLY A 64 -13.10 19.94 -49.37
C GLY A 64 -14.19 19.54 -48.36
N SER A 65 -15.42 19.82 -48.71
CA SER A 65 -16.69 19.61 -48.06
C SER A 65 -16.80 18.29 -47.26
N THR A 66 -17.09 18.38 -45.96
CA THR A 66 -17.59 17.27 -45.13
C THR A 66 -19.08 17.02 -45.37
N PRO A 67 -19.54 15.76 -45.54
CA PRO A 67 -20.96 15.47 -45.57
C PRO A 67 -21.58 15.58 -44.17
N SER A 68 -22.69 16.30 -44.06
CA SER A 68 -23.49 16.43 -42.84
C SER A 68 -24.13 15.09 -42.44
N LEU A 69 -23.80 14.62 -41.23
CA LEU A 69 -24.50 13.53 -40.56
C LEU A 69 -25.86 14.03 -40.02
N PRO A 70 -26.92 13.20 -40.03
CA PRO A 70 -28.21 13.60 -39.49
C PRO A 70 -28.15 13.78 -37.98
N VAL A 71 -28.65 14.91 -37.50
CA VAL A 71 -28.81 15.21 -36.05
C VAL A 71 -29.92 14.28 -35.52
N ILE A 72 -29.54 13.29 -34.73
CA ILE A 72 -30.50 12.54 -33.92
C ILE A 72 -30.82 13.43 -32.72
N GLY A 73 -32.04 13.97 -32.69
CA GLY A 73 -32.53 14.78 -31.58
C GLY A 73 -32.55 13.95 -30.28
N LEU A 74 -31.89 14.41 -29.27
CA LEU A 74 -32.04 13.89 -27.91
C LEU A 74 -33.46 14.27 -27.39
N PRO A 75 -34.16 13.38 -26.66
CA PRO A 75 -35.46 13.69 -26.10
C PRO A 75 -35.35 14.90 -25.12
N GLY A 76 -36.34 15.79 -25.19
CA GLY A 76 -36.40 16.95 -24.31
C GLY A 76 -36.65 16.60 -22.85
N GLU A 77 -36.33 17.53 -21.95
CA GLU A 77 -36.45 17.36 -20.49
C GLU A 77 -37.85 16.87 -20.05
N ALA A 78 -38.93 17.28 -20.76
CA ALA A 78 -40.30 16.86 -20.50
C ALA A 78 -40.56 15.36 -20.86
N GLU A 79 -39.89 14.81 -21.85
CA GLU A 79 -39.99 13.39 -22.20
C GLU A 79 -39.19 12.50 -21.25
N LEU A 80 -38.07 12.99 -20.73
CA LEU A 80 -37.32 12.31 -19.67
C LEU A 80 -38.10 12.25 -18.34
N LEU A 81 -38.79 13.31 -17.97
CA LEU A 81 -39.65 13.35 -16.76
C LEU A 81 -40.87 12.44 -16.89
N ALA A 82 -41.42 12.27 -18.10
CA ALA A 82 -42.53 11.34 -18.36
C ALA A 82 -42.09 9.86 -18.25
N LEU A 83 -40.85 9.55 -18.62
CA LEU A 83 -40.29 8.19 -18.49
C LEU A 83 -39.97 7.84 -17.02
N LEU A 84 -39.69 8.82 -16.17
CA LEU A 84 -39.45 8.64 -14.73
C LEU A 84 -40.74 8.55 -13.90
N GLY A 85 -41.91 8.86 -14.50
CA GLY A 85 -43.21 8.87 -13.83
C GLY A 85 -44.00 7.55 -13.86
N ALA A 86 -43.46 6.47 -14.48
CA ALA A 86 -44.07 5.16 -14.43
C ALA A 86 -43.71 4.43 -13.15
N SER A 87 -44.61 4.47 -12.18
CA SER A 87 -44.50 3.78 -10.88
C SER A 87 -44.42 2.27 -11.08
N SER A 88 -43.23 1.72 -10.90
CA SER A 88 -43.05 0.32 -10.50
C SER A 88 -43.23 0.19 -8.99
N PRO A 89 -43.88 -0.87 -8.46
CA PRO A 89 -44.01 -1.06 -7.04
C PRO A 89 -42.61 -1.19 -6.40
N ALA A 90 -42.35 -0.38 -5.40
CA ALA A 90 -41.11 -0.39 -4.64
C ALA A 90 -40.90 -1.78 -4.04
N ALA A 91 -39.87 -2.46 -4.53
CA ALA A 91 -39.24 -3.50 -3.73
C ALA A 91 -38.70 -2.86 -2.43
N PRO A 92 -38.86 -3.49 -1.26
CA PRO A 92 -38.36 -2.91 -0.04
C PRO A 92 -36.85 -2.70 -0.18
N ALA A 93 -36.38 -1.48 0.04
CA ALA A 93 -34.98 -1.15 0.08
C ALA A 93 -34.31 -2.04 1.15
N SER A 94 -33.58 -3.06 0.73
CA SER A 94 -32.77 -3.86 1.64
C SER A 94 -31.72 -2.94 2.26
N SER A 95 -31.77 -2.80 3.58
CA SER A 95 -30.74 -2.09 4.35
C SER A 95 -29.36 -2.65 3.96
N PRO A 96 -28.32 -1.82 3.74
CA PRO A 96 -26.96 -2.31 3.54
C PRO A 96 -26.45 -3.16 4.70
N PHE A 97 -27.19 -3.17 5.81
CA PHE A 97 -26.91 -3.95 7.05
C PHE A 97 -27.95 -5.07 7.30
N TYR A 98 -28.58 -5.62 6.26
CA TYR A 98 -29.59 -6.68 6.37
C TYR A 98 -29.17 -7.86 7.27
N PHE A 99 -27.86 -8.12 7.35
CA PHE A 99 -27.27 -9.19 8.17
C PHE A 99 -27.35 -8.92 9.68
N LEU A 100 -27.55 -7.67 10.13
CA LEU A 100 -27.72 -7.33 11.54
C LEU A 100 -29.15 -7.68 12.02
N GLU A 101 -30.15 -7.63 11.15
CA GLU A 101 -31.54 -7.94 11.47
C GLU A 101 -31.75 -9.44 11.78
N HIS A 102 -30.94 -10.31 11.13
CA HIS A 102 -31.01 -11.78 11.32
C HIS A 102 -30.10 -12.29 12.45
N ALA A 103 -29.24 -11.44 13.00
CA ALA A 103 -28.26 -11.84 14.01
C ALA A 103 -28.78 -11.84 15.45
N GLY A 104 -30.02 -11.38 15.70
CA GLY A 104 -30.59 -11.29 17.07
C GLY A 104 -29.75 -10.40 18.00
N VAL A 105 -28.91 -9.52 17.45
CA VAL A 105 -28.08 -8.61 18.23
C VAL A 105 -28.93 -7.39 18.53
N THR A 106 -29.53 -7.35 19.71
CA THR A 106 -29.99 -6.07 20.28
C THR A 106 -28.78 -5.15 20.31
N PRO A 107 -28.90 -3.87 19.90
CA PRO A 107 -27.80 -2.92 20.03
C PRO A 107 -27.43 -2.86 21.52
N LEU A 108 -26.35 -3.51 21.90
CA LEU A 108 -25.78 -3.31 23.21
C LEU A 108 -25.20 -1.90 23.17
N ALA A 109 -25.91 -0.96 23.78
CA ALA A 109 -25.36 0.34 24.19
C ALA A 109 -24.33 0.06 25.30
N ALA A 110 -23.24 -0.59 24.94
CA ALA A 110 -22.09 -0.78 25.79
C ALA A 110 -21.16 0.40 25.58
N ALA A 111 -20.95 1.13 26.68
CA ALA A 111 -20.13 2.30 26.82
C ALA A 111 -18.87 2.27 25.94
N ILE A 112 -18.93 2.98 24.83
CA ILE A 112 -17.75 3.50 24.17
C ILE A 112 -17.16 4.51 25.16
N PRO A 113 -15.86 4.44 25.52
CA PRO A 113 -15.25 5.51 26.28
C PRO A 113 -15.51 6.82 25.50
N GLN A 114 -16.21 7.76 26.13
CA GLN A 114 -16.41 9.09 25.54
C GLN A 114 -15.05 9.74 25.41
N PHE A 115 -14.52 9.77 24.19
CA PHE A 115 -13.48 10.72 23.85
C PHE A 115 -14.09 12.10 23.88
N ASP A 116 -13.55 12.94 24.74
CA ASP A 116 -13.98 14.32 24.93
C ASP A 116 -13.64 15.11 23.64
N ALA A 117 -14.63 15.23 22.75
CA ALA A 117 -14.53 15.93 21.47
C ALA A 117 -14.81 17.42 21.67
N SER A 118 -14.01 18.10 22.51
CA SER A 118 -14.05 19.55 22.62
C SER A 118 -12.97 20.22 21.79
N SER A 119 -13.03 20.05 20.48
CA SER A 119 -12.57 21.04 19.51
C SER A 119 -13.58 21.07 18.37
N ALA A 120 -14.51 22.00 18.46
CA ALA A 120 -15.57 22.20 17.51
C ALA A 120 -15.02 22.50 16.12
N ARG A 121 -15.03 21.50 15.24
CA ARG A 121 -15.05 21.76 13.79
C ARG A 121 -16.46 22.21 13.44
N PRO A 122 -16.65 23.23 12.58
CA PRO A 122 -17.98 23.57 12.10
C PRO A 122 -18.55 22.35 11.36
N SER A 123 -19.61 21.75 11.90
CA SER A 123 -20.36 20.71 11.23
C SER A 123 -21.06 21.33 10.02
N VAL A 124 -20.54 21.07 8.84
CA VAL A 124 -21.35 21.15 7.64
C VAL A 124 -22.37 20.02 7.74
N GLN A 125 -23.61 20.34 8.09
CA GLN A 125 -24.74 19.43 7.98
C GLN A 125 -25.02 19.20 6.48
N GLY A 126 -24.20 18.33 5.85
CA GLY A 126 -24.48 17.74 4.56
C GLY A 126 -25.21 16.42 4.81
N PHE A 127 -26.31 16.19 4.13
CA PHE A 127 -26.98 14.90 4.07
C PHE A 127 -25.94 13.83 3.71
N SER A 128 -25.51 13.06 4.67
CA SER A 128 -24.61 11.94 4.45
C SER A 128 -25.42 10.86 3.72
N ALA A 129 -25.20 10.70 2.41
CA ALA A 129 -25.73 9.56 1.68
C ALA A 129 -25.28 8.26 2.37
N PRO A 130 -26.14 7.21 2.44
CA PRO A 130 -25.76 5.93 3.02
C PRO A 130 -24.49 5.37 2.34
N PHE A 131 -23.70 4.59 3.08
CA PHE A 131 -22.53 3.92 2.53
C PHE A 131 -23.00 2.81 1.57
N ASP A 132 -22.98 3.07 0.26
CA ASP A 132 -23.40 2.12 -0.75
C ASP A 132 -22.18 1.38 -1.33
N VAL A 133 -21.89 0.21 -0.76
CA VAL A 133 -20.77 -0.63 -1.20
C VAL A 133 -20.92 -1.10 -2.65
N ASN A 134 -22.15 -1.30 -3.14
CA ASN A 134 -22.38 -1.78 -4.51
C ASN A 134 -22.03 -0.69 -5.54
N LEU A 135 -22.34 0.56 -5.22
CA LEU A 135 -21.93 1.70 -6.03
C LEU A 135 -20.40 1.87 -6.00
N ILE A 136 -19.79 1.79 -4.82
CA ILE A 136 -18.34 1.90 -4.64
C ILE A 136 -17.59 0.82 -5.43
N ARG A 137 -18.07 -0.45 -5.43
CA ARG A 137 -17.45 -1.55 -6.17
C ARG A 137 -17.37 -1.30 -7.69
N GLN A 138 -18.27 -0.54 -8.27
CA GLN A 138 -18.27 -0.20 -9.70
C GLN A 138 -17.07 0.68 -10.09
N ASP A 139 -16.53 1.42 -9.14
CA ASP A 139 -15.34 2.24 -9.35
C ASP A 139 -14.05 1.39 -9.49
N PHE A 140 -14.09 0.08 -9.18
CA PHE A 140 -12.95 -0.83 -9.21
C PHE A 140 -13.07 -1.85 -10.35
N PRO A 141 -12.57 -1.56 -11.57
CA PRO A 141 -12.80 -2.40 -12.75
C PRO A 141 -12.30 -3.84 -12.58
N ILE A 142 -11.19 -4.05 -11.89
CA ILE A 142 -10.63 -5.38 -11.65
C ILE A 142 -11.56 -6.30 -10.83
N LEU A 143 -12.48 -5.75 -10.04
CA LEU A 143 -13.44 -6.56 -9.28
C LEU A 143 -14.55 -7.16 -10.17
N GLN A 144 -14.56 -6.82 -11.46
CA GLN A 144 -15.45 -7.41 -12.47
C GLN A 144 -14.80 -8.60 -13.21
N GLU A 145 -13.51 -8.90 -12.92
CA GLU A 145 -12.78 -9.98 -13.57
C GLU A 145 -13.35 -11.36 -13.23
N ILE A 146 -13.17 -12.29 -14.17
CA ILE A 146 -13.51 -13.70 -14.00
C ILE A 146 -12.21 -14.49 -13.83
N VAL A 147 -12.07 -15.14 -12.68
CA VAL A 147 -10.92 -15.97 -12.35
C VAL A 147 -11.34 -17.42 -12.16
N ASN A 148 -10.71 -18.35 -12.88
CA ASN A 148 -11.07 -19.77 -12.88
C ASN A 148 -12.55 -20.03 -13.21
N GLY A 149 -13.14 -19.21 -14.11
CA GLY A 149 -14.55 -19.29 -14.48
C GLY A 149 -15.55 -18.78 -13.44
N ARG A 150 -15.08 -18.07 -12.42
CA ARG A 150 -15.88 -17.50 -11.34
C ARG A 150 -15.63 -16.00 -11.19
N PRO A 151 -16.62 -15.21 -10.73
CA PRO A 151 -16.36 -13.81 -10.36
C PRO A 151 -15.26 -13.70 -9.32
N LEU A 152 -14.35 -12.74 -9.51
CA LEU A 152 -13.26 -12.48 -8.57
C LEU A 152 -13.80 -11.99 -7.22
N ILE A 153 -13.41 -12.66 -6.15
CA ILE A 153 -13.58 -12.20 -4.76
C ILE A 153 -12.18 -11.88 -4.21
N TRP A 154 -11.87 -10.58 -4.11
CA TRP A 154 -10.55 -10.11 -3.67
C TRP A 154 -10.51 -9.94 -2.16
N LEU A 155 -9.81 -10.84 -1.46
CA LEU A 155 -9.64 -10.84 0.00
C LEU A 155 -8.14 -10.85 0.40
N ASP A 156 -7.24 -10.32 -0.44
CA ASP A 156 -5.82 -10.15 -0.11
C ASP A 156 -5.43 -8.67 0.01
N ASN A 157 -6.30 -7.86 0.62
CA ASN A 157 -6.15 -6.41 0.75
C ASN A 157 -4.94 -6.00 1.62
N ALA A 158 -4.61 -6.76 2.65
CA ALA A 158 -3.44 -6.51 3.49
C ALA A 158 -2.10 -6.72 2.75
N ALA A 159 -2.11 -7.39 1.58
CA ALA A 159 -0.96 -7.44 0.70
C ALA A 159 -0.94 -6.24 -0.25
N THR A 160 -2.04 -5.99 -0.96
CA THR A 160 -2.25 -4.84 -1.84
C THR A 160 -3.74 -4.61 -2.04
N THR A 161 -4.18 -3.36 -2.02
CA THR A 161 -5.57 -3.00 -2.37
C THR A 161 -5.72 -2.83 -3.88
N GLN A 162 -6.93 -2.92 -4.40
CA GLN A 162 -7.23 -2.65 -5.79
C GLN A 162 -7.34 -1.13 -6.06
N LYS A 163 -7.23 -0.72 -7.33
CA LYS A 163 -7.17 0.69 -7.73
C LYS A 163 -8.52 1.12 -8.29
N PRO A 164 -9.10 2.23 -7.79
CA PRO A 164 -10.31 2.78 -8.39
C PRO A 164 -9.99 3.40 -9.76
N GLN A 165 -10.98 3.45 -10.64
CA GLN A 165 -10.87 4.01 -11.98
C GLN A 165 -10.28 5.43 -11.97
N ALA A 166 -10.64 6.24 -10.97
CA ALA A 166 -10.12 7.60 -10.81
C ALA A 166 -8.58 7.67 -10.69
N VAL A 167 -7.95 6.66 -10.07
CA VAL A 167 -6.49 6.55 -9.98
C VAL A 167 -5.90 6.14 -11.33
N ILE A 168 -6.51 5.18 -12.01
CA ILE A 168 -6.11 4.71 -13.34
C ILE A 168 -6.17 5.86 -14.34
N ASP A 169 -7.27 6.59 -14.38
CA ASP A 169 -7.49 7.73 -15.27
C ASP A 169 -6.52 8.87 -14.96
N ARG A 170 -6.21 9.13 -13.69
CA ARG A 170 -5.25 10.18 -13.29
C ARG A 170 -3.84 9.85 -13.76
N LEU A 171 -3.42 8.59 -13.65
CA LEU A 171 -2.12 8.14 -14.18
C LEU A 171 -2.05 8.28 -15.70
N LYS A 172 -3.10 7.85 -16.40
CA LYS A 172 -3.22 7.99 -17.85
C LYS A 172 -3.12 9.46 -18.25
N HIS A 173 -3.92 10.32 -17.62
CA HIS A 173 -3.93 11.77 -17.90
C HIS A 173 -2.54 12.40 -17.68
N PHE A 174 -1.84 12.02 -16.60
CA PHE A 174 -0.49 12.53 -16.33
C PHE A 174 0.46 12.23 -17.49
N TYR A 175 0.50 10.99 -17.97
CA TYR A 175 1.40 10.62 -19.07
C TYR A 175 0.99 11.20 -20.42
N GLU A 176 -0.29 11.42 -20.65
CA GLU A 176 -0.79 12.01 -21.90
C GLU A 176 -0.60 13.53 -21.97
N HIS A 177 -0.60 14.26 -20.84
CA HIS A 177 -0.75 15.73 -20.84
C HIS A 177 0.22 16.51 -19.94
N GLU A 178 0.88 15.86 -18.96
CA GLU A 178 1.66 16.54 -17.93
C GLU A 178 3.09 15.99 -17.77
N ASN A 179 3.41 14.88 -18.41
CA ASN A 179 4.67 14.16 -18.18
C ASN A 179 5.91 15.01 -18.50
N SER A 180 6.71 15.28 -17.49
CA SER A 180 8.02 15.92 -17.57
C SER A 180 8.81 15.65 -16.30
N ASN A 181 10.10 16.02 -16.30
CA ASN A 181 10.88 16.10 -15.08
C ASN A 181 10.44 17.31 -14.23
N ILE A 182 10.47 17.19 -12.93
CA ILE A 182 10.02 18.21 -11.96
C ILE A 182 11.14 19.16 -11.52
N HIS A 183 10.75 20.28 -10.87
CA HIS A 183 11.64 21.30 -10.30
C HIS A 183 12.65 21.89 -11.28
N ARG A 184 12.35 21.84 -12.60
CA ARG A 184 13.19 22.38 -13.69
C ARG A 184 12.34 23.22 -14.67
N ALA A 185 11.55 24.13 -14.15
CA ALA A 185 10.48 24.87 -14.82
C ALA A 185 10.96 25.80 -15.97
N ALA A 186 11.78 25.27 -16.89
CA ALA A 186 12.17 25.99 -18.09
C ALA A 186 11.12 25.97 -19.22
N HIS A 187 10.08 25.12 -19.08
CA HIS A 187 9.00 24.96 -20.04
C HIS A 187 7.70 24.51 -19.37
N GLU A 188 6.57 24.74 -20.04
CA GLU A 188 5.23 24.53 -19.51
C GLU A 188 4.98 23.11 -18.96
N LEU A 189 5.41 22.06 -19.65
CA LEU A 189 5.22 20.68 -19.15
C LEU A 189 5.98 20.41 -17.86
N ALA A 190 7.17 21.02 -17.66
CA ALA A 190 7.89 20.88 -16.40
C ALA A 190 7.16 21.61 -15.25
N ALA A 191 6.51 22.74 -15.53
CA ALA A 191 5.65 23.42 -14.57
C ALA A 191 4.46 22.54 -14.19
N ARG A 192 3.71 22.01 -15.17
CA ARG A 192 2.56 21.11 -14.93
C ARG A 192 2.94 19.88 -14.10
N ALA A 193 4.04 19.21 -14.47
CA ALA A 193 4.51 18.04 -13.72
C ALA A 193 4.90 18.40 -12.28
N THR A 194 5.55 19.56 -12.07
CA THR A 194 5.91 20.05 -10.74
C THR A 194 4.67 20.36 -9.91
N ASP A 195 3.70 21.08 -10.49
CA ASP A 195 2.46 21.44 -9.81
C ASP A 195 1.65 20.19 -9.42
N ALA A 196 1.57 19.19 -10.32
CA ALA A 196 0.90 17.92 -10.06
C ALA A 196 1.58 17.14 -8.92
N TYR A 197 2.93 17.10 -8.90
CA TYR A 197 3.72 16.41 -7.88
C TYR A 197 3.61 17.08 -6.52
N GLU A 198 3.77 18.41 -6.45
CA GLU A 198 3.67 19.15 -5.18
C GLU A 198 2.23 19.21 -4.66
N THR A 199 1.22 19.24 -5.54
CA THR A 199 -0.18 19.06 -5.16
C THR A 199 -0.40 17.69 -4.51
N ALA A 200 0.19 16.62 -5.05
CA ALA A 200 0.11 15.29 -4.42
C ALA A 200 0.76 15.30 -3.04
N ARG A 201 1.91 15.97 -2.87
CA ARG A 201 2.57 16.14 -1.56
C ARG A 201 1.67 16.86 -0.55
N ASP A 202 1.02 17.95 -0.96
CA ASP A 202 0.10 18.68 -0.09
C ASP A 202 -1.13 17.85 0.31
N LYS A 203 -1.64 17.00 -0.59
CA LYS A 203 -2.69 16.03 -0.25
C LYS A 203 -2.23 15.05 0.82
N MET A 204 -0.99 14.53 0.74
CA MET A 204 -0.42 13.67 1.80
C MET A 204 -0.31 14.43 3.13
N ARG A 205 0.16 15.70 3.08
CA ARG A 205 0.19 16.57 4.27
C ARG A 205 -1.19 16.68 4.91
N GLY A 206 -2.21 16.99 4.12
CA GLY A 206 -3.59 17.10 4.63
C GLY A 206 -4.14 15.78 5.16
N PHE A 207 -3.89 14.68 4.46
CA PHE A 207 -4.34 13.34 4.83
C PHE A 207 -3.78 12.86 6.18
N LEU A 208 -2.48 13.07 6.41
CA LEU A 208 -1.82 12.74 7.66
C LEU A 208 -2.01 13.80 8.76
N ASN A 209 -2.63 14.93 8.46
CA ASN A 209 -2.66 16.11 9.32
C ASN A 209 -1.24 16.57 9.73
N ALA A 210 -0.28 16.54 8.79
CA ALA A 210 1.06 17.07 9.00
C ALA A 210 1.04 18.60 8.97
N SER A 211 1.94 19.25 9.71
CA SER A 211 1.99 20.71 9.84
C SER A 211 2.51 21.39 8.57
N SER A 212 3.38 20.72 7.83
CA SER A 212 4.03 21.26 6.64
C SER A 212 4.20 20.19 5.55
N ALA A 213 4.12 20.58 4.29
CA ALA A 213 4.49 19.72 3.16
C ALA A 213 5.98 19.31 3.19
N LYS A 214 6.83 20.08 3.89
CA LYS A 214 8.25 19.73 4.09
C LYS A 214 8.45 18.52 4.99
N GLU A 215 7.43 18.08 5.72
CA GLU A 215 7.43 16.88 6.53
C GLU A 215 7.10 15.61 5.74
N ILE A 216 6.79 15.75 4.43
CA ILE A 216 6.40 14.67 3.54
C ILE A 216 7.51 14.37 2.54
N VAL A 217 8.07 13.16 2.61
CA VAL A 217 9.10 12.67 1.68
C VAL A 217 8.50 11.51 0.88
N PHE A 218 8.56 11.58 -0.45
CA PHE A 218 8.18 10.48 -1.30
C PHE A 218 9.29 9.43 -1.37
N VAL A 219 8.90 8.17 -1.21
CA VAL A 219 9.76 7.00 -1.23
C VAL A 219 9.07 5.88 -2.01
N ARG A 220 9.74 4.75 -2.28
CA ARG A 220 9.13 3.62 -2.99
C ARG A 220 8.07 2.87 -2.17
N GLY A 221 8.04 3.06 -0.85
CA GLY A 221 7.12 2.42 0.08
C GLY A 221 7.66 2.41 1.51
N ALA A 222 6.88 1.89 2.46
CA ALA A 222 7.24 1.84 3.88
C ALA A 222 8.61 1.17 4.13
N THR A 223 8.95 0.13 3.36
CA THR A 223 10.26 -0.53 3.48
C THR A 223 11.43 0.44 3.22
N GLU A 224 11.35 1.24 2.16
CA GLU A 224 12.39 2.25 1.89
C GLU A 224 12.39 3.34 2.95
N ALA A 225 11.22 3.79 3.40
CA ALA A 225 11.08 4.80 4.45
C ALA A 225 11.79 4.37 5.74
N ILE A 226 11.55 3.13 6.19
CA ILE A 226 12.21 2.57 7.40
C ILE A 226 13.72 2.47 7.18
N ASN A 227 14.16 1.99 6.03
CA ASN A 227 15.59 1.94 5.69
C ASN A 227 16.21 3.34 5.65
N LEU A 228 15.52 4.35 5.13
CA LEU A 228 15.99 5.74 5.11
C LEU A 228 16.25 6.23 6.53
N VAL A 229 15.31 6.04 7.46
CA VAL A 229 15.49 6.42 8.86
C VAL A 229 16.64 5.64 9.50
N ALA A 230 16.74 4.33 9.25
CA ALA A 230 17.84 3.51 9.79
C ALA A 230 19.21 3.95 9.28
N GLN A 231 19.34 4.17 7.95
CA GLN A 231 20.61 4.50 7.31
C GLN A 231 21.03 5.96 7.49
N SER A 232 20.08 6.86 7.74
CA SER A 232 20.31 8.28 7.99
C SER A 232 20.40 8.55 9.51
N TRP A 233 19.25 8.76 10.14
CA TRP A 233 19.20 9.08 11.57
C TRP A 233 19.81 7.98 12.45
N GLY A 234 19.50 6.73 12.17
CA GLY A 234 19.96 5.60 12.98
C GLY A 234 21.48 5.50 13.01
N ARG A 235 22.15 5.58 11.86
CA ARG A 235 23.63 5.53 11.80
C ARG A 235 24.30 6.69 12.53
N GLN A 236 23.66 7.86 12.56
CA GLN A 236 24.19 9.06 13.21
C GLN A 236 24.00 9.02 14.73
N ASN A 237 22.88 8.48 15.22
CA ASN A 237 22.42 8.67 16.61
C ASN A 237 22.46 7.40 17.46
N ILE A 238 22.67 6.21 16.87
CA ILE A 238 22.74 4.94 17.59
C ILE A 238 24.17 4.46 17.64
N GLY A 239 24.65 4.15 18.84
CA GLY A 239 26.00 3.68 19.12
C GLY A 239 26.00 2.34 19.87
N LYS A 240 27.21 1.97 20.32
CA LYS A 240 27.43 0.73 21.08
C LYS A 240 26.62 0.74 22.38
N ASP A 241 26.01 -0.39 22.71
CA ASP A 241 25.15 -0.62 23.88
C ASP A 241 23.88 0.22 23.97
N ASP A 242 23.58 1.06 22.97
CA ASP A 242 22.26 1.67 22.81
C ASP A 242 21.21 0.60 22.47
N GLU A 243 19.94 0.94 22.64
CA GLU A 243 18.83 0.01 22.48
C GLU A 243 17.84 0.52 21.43
N ILE A 244 17.42 -0.41 20.56
CA ILE A 244 16.31 -0.25 19.62
C ILE A 244 15.19 -1.17 20.09
N LEU A 245 14.00 -0.63 20.34
CA LEU A 245 12.85 -1.40 20.79
C LEU A 245 11.82 -1.54 19.65
N ILE A 246 11.49 -2.77 19.32
CA ILE A 246 10.40 -3.12 18.40
C ILE A 246 9.37 -4.01 19.11
N THR A 247 8.30 -4.41 18.43
CA THR A 247 7.32 -5.35 18.97
C THR A 247 7.33 -6.70 18.26
N TRP A 248 6.64 -7.71 18.82
CA TRP A 248 6.42 -8.98 18.15
C TRP A 248 5.52 -8.86 16.89
N LEU A 249 4.79 -7.74 16.74
CA LEU A 249 3.80 -7.53 15.67
C LEU A 249 4.40 -7.10 14.34
N GLU A 250 5.74 -6.93 14.28
CA GLU A 250 6.38 -6.23 13.17
C GLU A 250 6.41 -7.04 11.88
N HIS A 251 6.15 -6.35 10.78
CA HIS A 251 6.50 -6.79 9.44
C HIS A 251 8.04 -6.87 9.30
N HIS A 252 8.56 -7.77 8.46
CA HIS A 252 10.02 -7.90 8.24
C HIS A 252 10.70 -6.58 7.89
N ALA A 253 10.03 -5.68 7.18
CA ALA A 253 10.55 -4.35 6.86
C ALA A 253 10.85 -3.50 8.10
N ASN A 254 10.16 -3.78 9.22
CA ASN A 254 10.36 -3.11 10.49
C ASN A 254 11.14 -3.96 11.52
N ILE A 255 11.81 -5.01 11.05
CA ILE A 255 12.73 -5.86 11.85
C ILE A 255 14.13 -5.79 11.26
N VAL A 256 14.28 -6.17 9.99
CA VAL A 256 15.57 -6.41 9.34
C VAL A 256 16.47 -5.17 9.31
N PRO A 257 16.00 -3.96 8.96
CA PRO A 257 16.85 -2.76 8.98
C PRO A 257 17.41 -2.46 10.38
N TRP A 258 16.60 -2.69 11.42
CA TRP A 258 17.02 -2.48 12.81
C TRP A 258 18.02 -3.52 13.30
N GLN A 259 17.86 -4.80 12.87
CA GLN A 259 18.87 -5.85 13.12
C GLN A 259 20.20 -5.51 12.47
N GLN A 260 20.18 -5.06 11.20
CA GLN A 260 21.38 -4.66 10.47
C GLN A 260 22.08 -3.49 11.18
N LEU A 261 21.33 -2.46 11.55
CA LEU A 261 21.85 -1.30 12.25
C LEU A 261 22.41 -1.67 13.63
N ALA A 262 21.68 -2.48 14.41
CA ALA A 262 22.13 -2.92 15.73
C ALA A 262 23.43 -3.71 15.64
N ASN A 263 23.55 -4.63 14.68
CA ASN A 263 24.78 -5.39 14.45
C ASN A 263 25.94 -4.49 14.01
N GLU A 264 25.72 -3.53 13.11
CA GLU A 264 26.72 -2.58 12.64
C GLU A 264 27.26 -1.69 13.78
N LYS A 265 26.36 -1.23 14.66
CA LYS A 265 26.68 -0.26 15.73
C LYS A 265 27.04 -0.91 17.06
N GLY A 266 26.88 -2.21 17.22
CA GLY A 266 27.00 -2.88 18.52
C GLY A 266 25.86 -2.50 19.48
N ALA A 267 24.72 -2.08 18.97
CA ALA A 267 23.52 -1.80 19.71
C ALA A 267 22.72 -3.08 19.99
N ARG A 268 21.67 -2.98 20.80
CA ARG A 268 20.82 -4.12 21.18
C ARG A 268 19.42 -3.93 20.63
N LEU A 269 18.91 -4.96 19.94
CA LEU A 269 17.51 -5.04 19.55
C LEU A 269 16.72 -5.67 20.69
N LYS A 270 15.73 -4.94 21.22
CA LYS A 270 14.75 -5.42 22.21
C LYS A 270 13.40 -5.62 21.54
N VAL A 271 12.62 -6.57 22.04
CA VAL A 271 11.31 -6.91 21.45
C VAL A 271 10.26 -6.94 22.55
N ALA A 272 9.26 -6.07 22.45
CA ALA A 272 8.12 -6.04 23.37
C ALA A 272 7.18 -7.22 23.08
N PRO A 273 6.82 -7.99 24.12
CA PRO A 273 5.97 -9.18 23.97
C PRO A 273 4.51 -8.82 23.75
N VAL A 274 3.77 -9.82 23.23
CA VAL A 274 2.32 -9.78 23.09
C VAL A 274 1.67 -10.87 23.97
N ASP A 275 0.42 -10.62 24.34
CA ASP A 275 -0.44 -11.59 25.02
C ASP A 275 -0.94 -12.69 24.06
N ASP A 276 -1.79 -13.59 24.57
CA ASP A 276 -2.35 -14.70 23.79
C ASP A 276 -3.41 -14.26 22.76
N ASN A 277 -3.88 -13.01 22.83
CA ASN A 277 -4.76 -12.40 21.83
C ASN A 277 -3.98 -11.66 20.73
N GLY A 278 -2.67 -11.44 20.93
CA GLY A 278 -1.81 -10.70 20.02
C GLY A 278 -1.78 -9.20 20.30
N GLN A 279 -2.10 -8.75 21.51
CA GLN A 279 -1.98 -7.36 21.94
C GLN A 279 -0.63 -7.13 22.61
N VAL A 280 0.01 -5.98 22.36
CA VAL A 280 1.23 -5.59 23.07
C VAL A 280 0.92 -5.48 24.56
N ILE A 281 1.74 -6.10 25.42
CA ILE A 281 1.60 -6.07 26.88
C ILE A 281 2.18 -4.75 27.41
N PRO A 282 1.33 -3.79 27.89
CA PRO A 282 1.81 -2.42 28.22
C PRO A 282 2.88 -2.41 29.32
N ASP A 283 2.70 -3.18 30.38
CA ASP A 283 3.66 -3.26 31.49
C ASP A 283 5.03 -3.83 31.06
N ALA A 284 5.01 -4.81 30.15
CA ALA A 284 6.25 -5.37 29.61
C ALA A 284 6.94 -4.38 28.67
N TYR A 285 6.17 -3.68 27.83
CA TYR A 285 6.68 -2.62 26.98
C TYR A 285 7.35 -1.51 27.81
N GLY A 286 6.66 -1.00 28.85
CA GLY A 286 7.19 0.03 29.73
C GLY A 286 8.47 -0.38 30.44
N LYS A 287 8.60 -1.64 30.88
CA LYS A 287 9.81 -2.19 31.53
C LYS A 287 11.01 -2.31 30.58
N LEU A 288 10.79 -2.36 29.27
CA LEU A 288 11.85 -2.44 28.27
C LEU A 288 12.43 -1.04 27.92
N LEU A 289 11.68 0.02 28.21
CA LEU A 289 12.13 1.41 28.01
C LEU A 289 13.13 1.82 29.08
N GLY A 290 14.16 2.56 28.68
CA GLY A 290 15.18 3.07 29.60
C GLY A 290 16.11 4.10 28.95
N PRO A 291 17.09 4.64 29.69
CA PRO A 291 17.98 5.71 29.21
C PRO A 291 18.82 5.33 27.97
N LYS A 292 19.01 4.03 27.74
CA LYS A 292 19.71 3.51 26.56
C LYS A 292 18.81 3.32 25.35
N THR A 293 17.49 3.36 25.51
CA THR A 293 16.54 3.24 24.41
C THR A 293 16.58 4.52 23.57
N LYS A 294 17.12 4.44 22.35
CA LYS A 294 17.25 5.57 21.44
C LYS A 294 16.11 5.64 20.43
N LEU A 295 15.61 4.47 20.06
CA LEU A 295 14.55 4.33 19.06
C LEU A 295 13.54 3.29 19.50
N VAL A 296 12.27 3.63 19.29
CA VAL A 296 11.16 2.68 19.29
C VAL A 296 10.56 2.66 17.89
N SER A 297 10.37 1.46 17.32
CA SER A 297 9.72 1.32 16.01
C SER A 297 8.66 0.23 16.08
N PHE A 298 7.41 0.57 15.72
CA PHE A 298 6.30 -0.38 15.81
C PHE A 298 5.22 -0.15 14.77
N ALA A 299 4.50 -1.23 14.43
CA ALA A 299 3.34 -1.18 13.55
C ALA A 299 2.12 -0.65 14.29
N GLN A 300 1.41 0.33 13.71
CA GLN A 300 0.13 0.79 14.23
C GLN A 300 -0.95 -0.28 14.09
N VAL A 301 -0.90 -1.06 13.00
CA VAL A 301 -1.77 -2.22 12.75
C VAL A 301 -0.93 -3.39 12.26
N SER A 302 -1.05 -4.54 12.90
CA SER A 302 -0.37 -5.77 12.49
C SER A 302 -0.90 -6.27 11.15
N ASN A 303 0.00 -6.46 10.19
CA ASN A 303 -0.36 -7.02 8.88
C ASN A 303 -0.74 -8.51 8.93
N ALA A 304 -0.31 -9.23 9.95
CA ALA A 304 -0.61 -10.66 10.13
C ALA A 304 -1.86 -10.89 10.98
N LEU A 305 -2.03 -10.13 12.06
CA LEU A 305 -3.11 -10.35 13.03
C LEU A 305 -4.27 -9.37 12.89
N GLY A 306 -4.03 -8.20 12.29
CA GLY A 306 -4.97 -7.08 12.28
C GLY A 306 -5.00 -6.29 13.59
N THR A 307 -4.31 -6.74 14.65
CA THR A 307 -4.27 -6.04 15.94
C THR A 307 -3.93 -4.57 15.78
N VAL A 308 -4.74 -3.69 16.33
CA VAL A 308 -4.48 -2.26 16.46
C VAL A 308 -3.69 -2.03 17.74
N THR A 309 -2.54 -1.37 17.63
CA THR A 309 -1.71 -1.06 18.82
C THR A 309 -2.19 0.22 19.50
N PRO A 310 -2.01 0.37 20.82
CA PRO A 310 -2.29 1.62 21.53
C PRO A 310 -1.20 2.66 21.23
N ALA A 311 -1.12 3.07 19.95
CA ALA A 311 0.03 3.78 19.39
C ALA A 311 0.35 5.07 20.14
N LYS A 312 -0.67 5.88 20.51
CA LYS A 312 -0.47 7.15 21.22
C LYS A 312 0.21 6.93 22.57
N GLN A 313 -0.30 5.98 23.36
CA GLN A 313 0.27 5.64 24.67
C GLN A 313 1.70 5.08 24.54
N MET A 314 1.96 4.29 23.49
CA MET A 314 3.30 3.77 23.22
C MET A 314 4.29 4.88 22.83
N VAL A 315 3.87 5.86 22.03
CA VAL A 315 4.68 7.03 21.68
C VAL A 315 4.98 7.87 22.92
N GLU A 316 3.99 8.18 23.75
CA GLU A 316 4.13 8.96 24.97
C GLU A 316 5.11 8.30 25.96
N ALA A 317 5.00 6.99 26.15
CA ALA A 317 5.90 6.23 27.01
C ALA A 317 7.35 6.22 26.48
N ALA A 318 7.53 6.05 25.17
CA ALA A 318 8.84 6.09 24.52
C ALA A 318 9.50 7.47 24.66
N HIS A 319 8.75 8.54 24.39
CA HIS A 319 9.24 9.91 24.56
C HIS A 319 9.60 10.23 26.01
N SER A 320 8.84 9.72 26.98
CA SER A 320 9.14 9.88 28.41
C SER A 320 10.47 9.21 28.79
N ALA A 321 10.90 8.19 28.06
CA ALA A 321 12.21 7.55 28.22
C ALA A 321 13.32 8.23 27.37
N GLY A 322 13.00 9.27 26.59
CA GLY A 322 13.94 10.00 25.72
C GLY A 322 14.17 9.35 24.35
N ALA A 323 13.41 8.33 23.98
CA ALA A 323 13.53 7.65 22.70
C ALA A 323 12.77 8.37 21.58
N LYS A 324 13.30 8.32 20.35
CA LYS A 324 12.55 8.69 19.13
C LYS A 324 11.63 7.57 18.69
N VAL A 325 10.54 7.91 17.99
CA VAL A 325 9.52 6.93 17.61
C VAL A 325 9.22 6.96 16.11
N LEU A 326 9.35 5.79 15.46
CA LEU A 326 8.84 5.52 14.12
C LEU A 326 7.60 4.62 14.22
N VAL A 327 6.51 5.07 13.60
CA VAL A 327 5.27 4.29 13.51
C VAL A 327 5.08 3.79 12.07
N ASP A 328 5.00 2.48 11.89
CA ASP A 328 4.63 1.85 10.62
C ASP A 328 3.10 1.85 10.48
N GLY A 329 2.60 2.75 9.65
CA GLY A 329 1.19 2.91 9.33
C GLY A 329 0.73 2.16 8.07
N ALA A 330 1.57 1.28 7.51
CA ALA A 330 1.30 0.63 6.22
C ALA A 330 -0.05 -0.12 6.15
N GLN A 331 -0.52 -0.64 7.28
CA GLN A 331 -1.86 -1.26 7.36
C GLN A 331 -2.92 -0.29 7.92
N ALA A 332 -2.53 0.75 8.65
CA ALA A 332 -3.49 1.65 9.31
C ALA A 332 -4.16 2.61 8.33
N VAL A 333 -3.40 3.18 7.38
CA VAL A 333 -3.84 4.30 6.53
C VAL A 333 -5.06 4.03 5.65
N SER A 334 -5.35 2.76 5.33
CA SER A 334 -6.54 2.37 4.56
C SER A 334 -7.76 2.07 5.42
N HIS A 335 -7.58 1.85 6.73
CA HIS A 335 -8.62 1.35 7.62
C HIS A 335 -9.11 2.37 8.65
N MET A 336 -8.32 3.41 8.93
CA MET A 336 -8.65 4.39 9.98
C MET A 336 -8.06 5.77 9.70
N PRO A 337 -8.65 6.85 10.24
CA PRO A 337 -8.04 8.17 10.20
C PRO A 337 -6.68 8.20 10.91
N VAL A 338 -5.73 8.93 10.33
CA VAL A 338 -4.41 9.13 10.91
C VAL A 338 -4.18 10.61 11.17
N ASN A 339 -3.69 10.93 12.38
CA ASN A 339 -3.30 12.28 12.76
C ASN A 339 -1.90 12.21 13.39
N VAL A 340 -0.88 12.54 12.61
CA VAL A 340 0.52 12.44 13.06
C VAL A 340 0.87 13.47 14.13
N GLN A 341 0.19 14.62 14.17
CA GLN A 341 0.37 15.63 15.22
C GLN A 341 -0.19 15.14 16.56
N ASP A 342 -1.41 14.57 16.57
CA ASP A 342 -2.01 14.00 17.78
C ASP A 342 -1.23 12.77 18.27
N LEU A 343 -0.79 11.91 17.35
CA LEU A 343 0.06 10.75 17.63
C LEU A 343 1.43 11.17 18.16
N ASN A 344 1.89 12.36 17.77
CA ASN A 344 3.19 12.93 18.10
C ASN A 344 4.39 12.06 17.69
N ALA A 345 4.23 11.17 16.70
CA ALA A 345 5.31 10.36 16.18
C ALA A 345 6.43 11.22 15.58
N ASP A 346 7.69 10.78 15.72
CA ASP A 346 8.82 11.45 15.09
C ASP A 346 8.87 11.14 13.59
N TRP A 347 8.50 9.90 13.22
CA TRP A 347 8.29 9.46 11.83
C TRP A 347 7.04 8.59 11.73
N TYR A 348 6.38 8.67 10.58
CA TYR A 348 5.26 7.82 10.20
C TYR A 348 5.43 7.37 8.75
N VAL A 349 5.23 6.08 8.46
CA VAL A 349 5.52 5.52 7.15
C VAL A 349 4.37 4.71 6.59
N PHE A 350 4.15 4.78 5.28
CA PHE A 350 3.21 3.88 4.61
C PHE A 350 3.54 3.67 3.12
N SER A 351 2.85 2.68 2.51
CA SER A 351 2.98 2.33 1.09
C SER A 351 1.70 2.65 0.32
N GLY A 352 1.84 3.28 -0.83
CA GLY A 352 0.70 3.71 -1.67
C GLY A 352 -0.18 2.56 -2.15
N HIS A 353 0.40 1.41 -2.49
CA HIS A 353 -0.35 0.25 -2.98
C HIS A 353 -1.28 -0.39 -1.95
N LYS A 354 -1.21 0.00 -0.68
CA LYS A 354 -2.11 -0.48 0.38
C LYS A 354 -3.24 0.50 0.69
N ILE A 355 -3.19 1.69 0.14
CA ILE A 355 -4.23 2.71 0.26
C ILE A 355 -4.82 3.06 -1.12
N PHE A 356 -5.13 2.03 -1.92
CA PHE A 356 -5.78 2.13 -3.23
C PHE A 356 -4.99 2.90 -4.28
N GLY A 357 -3.74 3.29 -3.97
CA GLY A 357 -2.80 3.98 -4.83
C GLY A 357 -1.88 3.04 -5.61
N PRO A 358 -1.00 3.58 -6.47
CA PRO A 358 -0.03 2.80 -7.25
C PRO A 358 0.98 2.03 -6.41
N THR A 359 1.64 1.05 -7.03
CA THR A 359 2.83 0.39 -6.49
C THR A 359 4.07 1.28 -6.68
N GLY A 360 5.16 1.01 -5.96
CA GLY A 360 6.42 1.72 -6.17
C GLY A 360 6.44 3.17 -5.69
N ILE A 361 5.44 3.57 -4.92
CA ILE A 361 5.34 4.86 -4.23
C ILE A 361 4.89 4.66 -2.78
N GLY A 362 5.35 5.51 -1.89
CA GLY A 362 4.97 5.59 -0.49
C GLY A 362 5.43 6.89 0.13
N VAL A 363 5.19 7.03 1.41
CA VAL A 363 5.46 8.26 2.16
C VAL A 363 6.23 7.96 3.42
N LEU A 364 7.24 8.78 3.68
CA LEU A 364 7.81 9.02 4.99
C LEU A 364 7.34 10.41 5.45
N TYR A 365 6.52 10.45 6.49
CA TYR A 365 6.36 11.65 7.29
C TYR A 365 7.49 11.71 8.32
N GLY A 366 8.04 12.89 8.55
CA GLY A 366 8.96 13.16 9.67
C GLY A 366 8.85 14.61 10.11
N LYS A 367 9.01 14.88 11.41
CA LYS A 367 9.04 16.25 11.94
C LYS A 367 10.11 17.07 11.20
N GLU A 368 9.75 18.25 10.65
CA GLU A 368 10.65 19.06 9.78
C GLU A 368 12.02 19.31 10.43
N ALA A 369 12.05 19.67 11.71
CA ALA A 369 13.29 19.91 12.42
C ALA A 369 14.20 18.66 12.41
N LEU A 370 13.60 17.50 12.69
CA LEU A 370 14.31 16.23 12.74
C LEU A 370 14.81 15.79 11.36
N LEU A 371 13.99 15.95 10.32
CA LEU A 371 14.41 15.67 8.94
C LEU A 371 15.60 16.54 8.52
N ASN A 372 15.63 17.81 8.93
CA ASN A 372 16.73 18.72 8.59
C ASN A 372 18.02 18.42 9.36
N GLU A 373 17.97 17.71 10.50
CA GLU A 373 19.14 17.21 11.23
C GLU A 373 19.69 15.91 10.64
N MET A 374 18.86 15.15 9.91
CA MET A 374 19.25 13.87 9.33
C MET A 374 20.16 14.06 8.12
N PRO A 375 21.30 13.32 8.02
CA PRO A 375 22.11 13.31 6.80
C PRO A 375 21.34 12.64 5.65
N PRO A 376 21.60 13.02 4.39
CA PRO A 376 21.04 12.29 3.26
C PRO A 376 21.55 10.85 3.24
N TRP A 377 20.72 9.92 2.78
CA TRP A 377 21.10 8.52 2.61
C TRP A 377 21.55 8.22 1.18
N GLN A 378 20.75 8.65 0.20
CA GLN A 378 21.07 8.51 -1.21
C GLN A 378 21.66 9.82 -1.73
N GLY A 379 22.66 9.74 -2.62
CA GLY A 379 23.28 10.88 -3.25
C GLY A 379 22.98 10.93 -4.74
N GLY A 380 22.89 12.14 -5.31
CA GLY A 380 22.65 12.33 -6.74
C GLY A 380 22.20 13.75 -7.06
N GLY A 381 21.58 13.93 -8.21
CA GLY A 381 20.94 15.18 -8.58
C GLY A 381 19.68 15.45 -7.76
N ASN A 382 19.09 16.60 -7.89
CA ASN A 382 17.89 17.09 -7.21
C ASN A 382 18.07 17.37 -5.70
N MET A 383 18.75 16.53 -4.96
CA MET A 383 18.89 16.59 -3.50
C MET A 383 20.02 17.51 -3.01
N ILE A 384 20.79 18.10 -3.92
CA ILE A 384 21.92 19.00 -3.64
C ILE A 384 21.58 20.45 -3.97
N SER A 385 22.18 21.39 -3.24
CA SER A 385 22.17 22.83 -3.57
C SER A 385 23.45 23.28 -4.26
N ASP A 386 24.59 22.63 -3.96
CA ASP A 386 25.89 22.88 -4.58
C ASP A 386 26.77 21.64 -4.52
N VAL A 387 27.58 21.39 -5.56
CA VAL A 387 28.52 20.26 -5.62
C VAL A 387 29.84 20.71 -6.24
N THR A 388 30.95 20.44 -5.54
CA THR A 388 32.30 20.41 -6.09
C THR A 388 32.89 19.02 -5.94
N PHE A 389 34.09 18.77 -6.45
CA PHE A 389 34.75 17.46 -6.24
C PHE A 389 35.12 17.23 -4.76
N GLU A 390 35.28 18.32 -3.98
CA GLU A 390 35.72 18.29 -2.58
C GLU A 390 34.54 18.22 -1.62
N ARG A 391 33.35 18.74 -1.99
CA ARG A 391 32.21 18.84 -1.08
C ARG A 391 30.86 18.90 -1.81
N SER A 392 29.82 18.53 -1.08
CA SER A 392 28.42 18.73 -1.49
C SER A 392 27.66 19.50 -0.40
N LEU A 393 26.78 20.40 -0.82
CA LEU A 393 25.78 21.05 0.02
C LEU A 393 24.40 20.48 -0.36
N PHE A 394 23.60 20.16 0.66
CA PHE A 394 22.33 19.47 0.45
C PHE A 394 21.14 20.42 0.57
N GLN A 395 20.07 20.09 -0.15
CA GLN A 395 18.78 20.76 0.01
C GLN A 395 18.23 20.54 1.42
N PRO A 396 17.34 21.43 1.92
CA PRO A 396 16.51 21.10 3.09
C PRO A 396 15.53 19.94 2.78
N ALA A 397 14.88 19.40 3.83
CA ALA A 397 13.78 18.47 3.63
C ALA A 397 12.63 19.13 2.84
N PRO A 398 11.89 18.38 2.01
CA PRO A 398 12.03 16.95 1.71
C PRO A 398 13.09 16.64 0.65
N GLY A 399 13.53 17.64 -0.14
CA GLY A 399 14.41 17.49 -1.30
C GLY A 399 15.69 16.72 -1.02
N ARG A 400 16.26 16.88 0.18
CA ARG A 400 17.44 16.16 0.68
C ARG A 400 17.33 14.63 0.59
N PHE A 401 16.10 14.08 0.65
CA PHE A 401 15.84 12.64 0.64
C PHE A 401 15.27 12.12 -0.68
N GLU A 402 15.09 12.99 -1.67
CA GLU A 402 14.54 12.67 -2.97
C GLU A 402 15.62 12.79 -4.06
N ALA A 403 16.61 11.88 -4.03
CA ALA A 403 17.73 11.88 -4.96
C ALA A 403 17.31 11.41 -6.35
N GLY A 404 17.73 12.19 -7.38
CA GLY A 404 17.44 11.88 -8.79
C GLY A 404 16.03 12.24 -9.21
N THR A 405 15.57 11.69 -10.32
CA THR A 405 14.18 11.80 -10.77
C THR A 405 13.34 10.73 -10.04
N GLY A 406 12.46 11.17 -9.17
CA GLY A 406 11.57 10.29 -8.43
C GLY A 406 10.45 9.67 -9.26
N ASN A 407 9.60 8.88 -8.62
CA ASN A 407 8.42 8.30 -9.26
C ASN A 407 7.27 9.31 -9.31
N ILE A 408 7.35 10.24 -10.27
CA ILE A 408 6.46 11.39 -10.38
C ILE A 408 5.02 10.94 -10.67
N GLY A 409 4.84 10.08 -11.68
CA GLY A 409 3.50 9.63 -12.09
C GLY A 409 2.75 8.93 -10.97
N ASP A 410 3.40 8.02 -10.25
CA ASP A 410 2.74 7.29 -9.17
C ASP A 410 2.52 8.16 -7.91
N ALA A 411 3.35 9.19 -7.67
CA ALA A 411 3.07 10.19 -6.62
C ALA A 411 1.77 10.95 -6.93
N VAL A 412 1.58 11.35 -8.18
CA VAL A 412 0.34 11.99 -8.67
C VAL A 412 -0.85 11.03 -8.56
N GLY A 413 -0.67 9.75 -8.94
CA GLY A 413 -1.67 8.70 -8.78
C GLY A 413 -2.04 8.45 -7.32
N LEU A 414 -1.06 8.47 -6.40
CA LEU A 414 -1.29 8.38 -4.97
C LEU A 414 -2.13 9.56 -4.46
N GLY A 415 -1.87 10.78 -4.95
CA GLY A 415 -2.69 11.95 -4.66
C GLY A 415 -4.17 11.75 -5.03
N SER A 416 -4.46 11.10 -6.16
CA SER A 416 -5.82 10.74 -6.56
C SER A 416 -6.45 9.67 -5.66
N ALA A 417 -5.66 8.70 -5.18
CA ALA A 417 -6.14 7.69 -4.23
C ALA A 417 -6.55 8.33 -2.89
N ILE A 418 -5.77 9.31 -2.40
CA ILE A 418 -6.12 10.06 -1.18
C ILE A 418 -7.40 10.87 -1.37
N ASP A 419 -7.56 11.55 -2.50
CA ASP A 419 -8.83 12.25 -2.80
C ASP A 419 -10.01 11.28 -2.77
N TYR A 420 -9.84 10.08 -3.34
CA TYR A 420 -10.87 9.06 -3.42
C TYR A 420 -11.31 8.60 -2.03
N VAL A 421 -10.38 8.19 -1.16
CA VAL A 421 -10.72 7.70 0.19
C VAL A 421 -11.22 8.83 1.11
N THR A 422 -10.68 10.05 0.95
CA THR A 422 -11.14 11.22 1.71
C THR A 422 -12.57 11.60 1.34
N ARG A 423 -12.95 11.51 0.08
CA ARG A 423 -14.33 11.75 -0.38
C ARG A 423 -15.32 10.74 0.21
N ILE A 424 -14.94 9.46 0.33
CA ILE A 424 -15.76 8.45 1.01
C ILE A 424 -15.85 8.74 2.51
N GLY A 425 -14.73 9.13 3.11
CA GLY A 425 -14.57 9.38 4.55
C GLY A 425 -14.02 8.18 5.30
N LEU A 426 -12.84 8.33 5.91
CA LEU A 426 -12.16 7.24 6.60
C LEU A 426 -12.92 6.73 7.83
N ASP A 427 -13.66 7.59 8.53
CA ASP A 427 -14.51 7.16 9.65
C ASP A 427 -15.61 6.20 9.17
N ARG A 428 -16.22 6.49 8.02
CA ARG A 428 -17.25 5.63 7.40
C ARG A 428 -16.66 4.32 6.88
N ILE A 429 -15.45 4.38 6.32
CA ILE A 429 -14.71 3.18 5.90
C ILE A 429 -14.43 2.30 7.12
N ALA A 430 -13.90 2.88 8.19
CA ALA A 430 -13.59 2.15 9.43
C ALA A 430 -14.84 1.49 10.04
N GLU A 431 -15.95 2.22 10.11
CA GLU A 431 -17.21 1.69 10.63
C GLU A 431 -17.74 0.52 9.78
N TYR A 432 -17.79 0.68 8.47
CA TYR A 432 -18.25 -0.38 7.55
C TYR A 432 -17.36 -1.63 7.63
N GLU A 433 -16.05 -1.45 7.55
CA GLU A 433 -15.10 -2.57 7.64
C GLU A 433 -15.16 -3.27 8.99
N HIS A 434 -15.37 -2.53 10.09
CA HIS A 434 -15.52 -3.13 11.42
C HIS A 434 -16.76 -4.03 11.48
N GLN A 435 -17.89 -3.60 10.94
CA GLN A 435 -19.10 -4.43 10.88
C GLN A 435 -18.89 -5.70 10.06
N LEU A 436 -18.22 -5.56 8.90
CA LEU A 436 -17.89 -6.69 8.04
C LEU A 436 -16.90 -7.66 8.73
N LEU A 437 -15.94 -7.13 9.49
CA LEU A 437 -15.00 -7.91 10.30
C LEU A 437 -15.74 -8.73 11.38
N LEU A 438 -16.68 -8.12 12.11
CA LEU A 438 -17.48 -8.81 13.12
C LEU A 438 -18.31 -9.93 12.49
N TYR A 439 -18.94 -9.66 11.35
CA TYR A 439 -19.70 -10.65 10.59
C TYR A 439 -18.84 -11.85 10.19
N ALA A 440 -17.71 -11.59 9.53
CA ALA A 440 -16.78 -12.64 9.10
C ALA A 440 -16.20 -13.42 10.28
N THR A 441 -15.82 -12.73 11.37
CA THR A 441 -15.26 -13.37 12.58
C THR A 441 -16.23 -14.34 13.22
N ARG A 442 -17.52 -13.97 13.30
CA ARG A 442 -18.58 -14.86 13.83
C ARG A 442 -18.67 -16.14 13.02
N LEU A 443 -18.79 -16.02 11.70
CA LEU A 443 -18.98 -17.16 10.82
C LEU A 443 -17.73 -18.07 10.75
N LEU A 444 -16.53 -17.50 10.78
CA LEU A 444 -15.29 -18.28 10.79
C LEU A 444 -15.17 -19.15 12.05
N LYS A 445 -15.65 -18.68 13.20
CA LYS A 445 -15.64 -19.44 14.46
C LYS A 445 -16.55 -20.68 14.45
N GLU A 446 -17.51 -20.73 13.53
CA GLU A 446 -18.45 -21.87 13.40
C GLU A 446 -17.86 -23.00 12.53
N ILE A 447 -16.73 -22.75 11.81
CA ILE A 447 -16.10 -23.74 10.94
C ILE A 447 -15.34 -24.77 11.79
N PRO A 448 -15.65 -26.09 11.66
CA PRO A 448 -14.99 -27.16 12.43
C PRO A 448 -13.47 -27.15 12.19
N GLY A 449 -12.69 -27.23 13.27
CA GLY A 449 -11.23 -27.29 13.24
C GLY A 449 -10.54 -25.97 12.89
N LEU A 450 -11.28 -24.90 12.62
CA LEU A 450 -10.70 -23.59 12.35
C LEU A 450 -10.28 -22.90 13.66
N ARG A 451 -9.02 -22.45 13.69
CA ARG A 451 -8.47 -21.63 14.79
C ARG A 451 -8.03 -20.28 14.25
N LEU A 452 -8.65 -19.21 14.74
CA LEU A 452 -8.21 -17.83 14.46
C LEU A 452 -6.86 -17.55 15.13
N ILE A 453 -6.00 -16.82 14.45
CA ILE A 453 -4.69 -16.38 14.93
C ILE A 453 -4.74 -14.86 15.11
N GLY A 454 -4.63 -14.40 16.37
CA GLY A 454 -4.83 -13.00 16.74
C GLY A 454 -6.32 -12.65 16.92
N THR A 455 -6.71 -12.56 18.18
CA THR A 455 -8.10 -12.37 18.63
C THR A 455 -8.26 -11.12 19.48
N ALA A 456 -7.37 -10.12 19.26
CA ALA A 456 -7.48 -8.83 19.91
C ALA A 456 -8.86 -8.22 19.68
N PRO A 457 -9.47 -7.56 20.68
CA PRO A 457 -10.77 -6.92 20.53
C PRO A 457 -10.72 -5.74 19.56
N ASP A 458 -9.61 -5.01 19.53
CA ASP A 458 -9.39 -3.91 18.60
C ASP A 458 -8.55 -4.39 17.42
N LYS A 459 -9.20 -4.50 16.25
CA LYS A 459 -8.63 -5.07 15.03
C LYS A 459 -9.08 -4.32 13.79
N ALA A 460 -8.16 -4.16 12.84
CA ALA A 460 -8.50 -3.92 11.44
C ALA A 460 -8.96 -5.23 10.75
N SER A 461 -9.46 -5.09 9.55
CA SER A 461 -10.16 -6.13 8.77
C SER A 461 -9.23 -7.24 8.23
N VAL A 462 -8.39 -7.81 9.10
CA VAL A 462 -7.45 -8.91 8.80
C VAL A 462 -7.80 -10.14 9.66
N LEU A 463 -7.99 -11.30 9.02
CA LEU A 463 -8.49 -12.54 9.64
C LEU A 463 -7.55 -13.70 9.33
N SER A 464 -6.46 -13.85 10.10
CA SER A 464 -5.57 -14.99 9.97
C SER A 464 -6.12 -16.23 10.68
N PHE A 465 -6.01 -17.40 10.04
CA PHE A 465 -6.44 -18.66 10.63
C PHE A 465 -5.65 -19.86 10.11
N VAL A 466 -5.80 -20.99 10.81
CA VAL A 466 -5.44 -22.33 10.36
C VAL A 466 -6.63 -23.26 10.52
N ILE A 467 -6.67 -24.36 9.76
CA ILE A 467 -7.65 -25.46 9.94
C ILE A 467 -6.84 -26.70 10.30
N GLU A 468 -7.26 -27.39 11.37
CA GLU A 468 -6.58 -28.59 11.87
C GLU A 468 -6.49 -29.67 10.78
N GLY A 469 -5.30 -30.24 10.59
CA GLY A 469 -5.05 -31.30 9.62
C GLY A 469 -4.95 -30.85 8.14
N ILE A 470 -5.14 -29.57 7.82
CA ILE A 470 -5.10 -29.08 6.44
C ILE A 470 -3.98 -28.02 6.29
N ARG A 471 -3.11 -28.20 5.27
CA ARG A 471 -2.06 -27.23 4.99
C ARG A 471 -2.63 -25.92 4.48
N THR A 472 -2.04 -24.82 4.88
CA THR A 472 -2.49 -23.46 4.48
C THR A 472 -2.43 -23.23 2.96
N GLU A 473 -1.43 -23.82 2.30
CA GLU A 473 -1.26 -23.74 0.83
C GLU A 473 -2.37 -24.49 0.09
N ASP A 474 -2.83 -25.61 0.63
CA ASP A 474 -3.93 -26.40 0.04
C ASP A 474 -5.26 -25.66 0.17
N ILE A 475 -5.49 -25.03 1.35
CA ILE A 475 -6.65 -24.14 1.55
C ILE A 475 -6.62 -22.97 0.55
N GLY A 476 -5.47 -22.29 0.44
CA GLY A 476 -5.30 -21.17 -0.49
C GLY A 476 -5.54 -21.57 -1.94
N SER A 477 -5.02 -22.74 -2.35
CA SER A 477 -5.22 -23.29 -3.69
C SER A 477 -6.68 -23.64 -3.97
N ALA A 478 -7.38 -24.24 -3.00
CA ALA A 478 -8.80 -24.57 -3.13
C ALA A 478 -9.68 -23.33 -3.24
N LEU A 479 -9.42 -22.29 -2.43
CA LEU A 479 -10.12 -21.01 -2.50
C LEU A 479 -9.89 -20.31 -3.86
N ASN A 480 -8.65 -20.36 -4.39
CA ASN A 480 -8.35 -19.81 -5.71
C ASN A 480 -9.16 -20.48 -6.84
N GLN A 481 -9.42 -21.79 -6.77
CA GLN A 481 -10.30 -22.48 -7.73
C GLN A 481 -11.75 -21.99 -7.68
N GLU A 482 -12.17 -21.44 -6.56
CA GLU A 482 -13.48 -20.82 -6.37
C GLU A 482 -13.50 -19.32 -6.72
N GLY A 483 -12.41 -18.76 -7.27
CA GLY A 483 -12.29 -17.33 -7.60
C GLY A 483 -11.99 -16.45 -6.39
N ILE A 484 -11.70 -17.04 -5.20
CA ILE A 484 -11.46 -16.32 -3.95
C ILE A 484 -9.96 -16.14 -3.75
N ALA A 485 -9.48 -14.90 -3.84
CA ALA A 485 -8.09 -14.54 -3.65
C ALA A 485 -7.79 -14.24 -2.19
N VAL A 486 -7.02 -15.10 -1.54
CA VAL A 486 -6.49 -14.91 -0.17
C VAL A 486 -4.99 -15.16 -0.17
N ARG A 487 -4.30 -14.69 0.85
CA ARG A 487 -2.90 -15.04 1.06
C ARG A 487 -2.77 -16.26 1.97
N ALA A 488 -1.96 -17.25 1.55
CA ALA A 488 -1.47 -18.32 2.38
C ALA A 488 0.06 -18.18 2.55
N GLY A 489 0.58 -18.37 3.78
CA GLY A 489 2.01 -18.28 4.04
C GLY A 489 2.35 -17.52 5.33
N HIS A 490 3.59 -17.00 5.41
CA HIS A 490 4.13 -16.35 6.62
C HIS A 490 3.88 -14.83 6.69
N HIS A 491 3.28 -14.22 5.67
CA HIS A 491 2.88 -12.79 5.58
C HIS A 491 4.00 -11.77 5.87
N CYS A 492 5.27 -12.16 5.67
CA CYS A 492 6.44 -11.38 6.09
C CYS A 492 6.42 -10.98 7.58
N ALA A 493 5.88 -11.87 8.45
CA ALA A 493 5.72 -11.67 9.89
C ALA A 493 5.94 -12.98 10.67
N GLN A 494 6.95 -13.76 10.27
CA GLN A 494 7.25 -15.06 10.87
C GLN A 494 7.37 -15.05 12.40
N PRO A 495 8.01 -14.05 13.05
CA PRO A 495 8.14 -14.05 14.50
C PRO A 495 6.79 -14.13 15.23
N ILE A 496 5.79 -13.33 14.81
CA ILE A 496 4.48 -13.34 15.47
C ILE A 496 3.72 -14.65 15.21
N LEU A 497 3.83 -15.24 14.01
CA LEU A 497 3.17 -16.53 13.73
C LEU A 497 3.76 -17.64 14.60
N ARG A 498 5.09 -17.66 14.78
CA ARG A 498 5.79 -18.61 15.68
C ARG A 498 5.39 -18.43 17.14
N ARG A 499 5.12 -17.17 17.60
CA ARG A 499 4.55 -16.91 18.92
C ARG A 499 3.21 -17.63 19.12
N PHE A 500 2.43 -17.81 18.06
CA PHE A 500 1.16 -18.55 18.07
C PHE A 500 1.30 -20.03 17.74
N GLY A 501 2.54 -20.54 17.61
CA GLY A 501 2.82 -21.95 17.34
C GLY A 501 2.51 -22.38 15.90
N VAL A 502 2.56 -21.46 14.94
CA VAL A 502 2.35 -21.73 13.52
C VAL A 502 3.44 -21.09 12.67
N GLU A 503 3.80 -21.71 11.53
CA GLU A 503 4.73 -21.12 10.56
C GLU A 503 4.00 -20.32 9.48
N THR A 504 2.77 -20.74 9.13
CA THR A 504 1.95 -20.14 8.08
C THR A 504 0.49 -20.05 8.52
N THR A 505 -0.25 -19.11 7.92
CA THR A 505 -1.70 -19.00 8.07
C THR A 505 -2.35 -18.71 6.72
N VAL A 506 -3.66 -18.96 6.60
CA VAL A 506 -4.49 -18.34 5.56
C VAL A 506 -4.99 -17.02 6.11
N ARG A 507 -4.86 -15.95 5.31
CA ARG A 507 -5.17 -14.59 5.74
C ARG A 507 -6.10 -13.89 4.76
N PRO A 508 -7.42 -14.09 4.84
CA PRO A 508 -8.35 -13.13 4.23
C PRO A 508 -8.20 -11.76 4.90
N SER A 509 -8.29 -10.73 4.10
CA SER A 509 -8.29 -9.33 4.54
C SER A 509 -9.28 -8.54 3.70
N LEU A 510 -10.13 -7.78 4.38
CA LEU A 510 -11.25 -7.06 3.81
C LEU A 510 -10.88 -5.60 3.56
N ALA A 511 -11.56 -4.97 2.61
CA ALA A 511 -11.53 -3.55 2.36
C ALA A 511 -12.96 -3.05 2.15
N PHE A 512 -13.16 -1.77 2.14
CA PHE A 512 -14.48 -1.13 2.09
C PHE A 512 -15.30 -1.45 0.83
N TYR A 513 -14.73 -2.07 -0.19
CA TYR A 513 -15.45 -2.58 -1.36
C TYR A 513 -15.86 -4.05 -1.26
N ASN A 514 -15.47 -4.76 -0.18
CA ASN A 514 -15.95 -6.11 0.06
C ASN A 514 -17.37 -6.11 0.63
N THR A 515 -18.09 -7.21 0.45
CA THR A 515 -19.49 -7.34 0.83
C THR A 515 -19.71 -8.56 1.75
N CYS A 516 -20.86 -8.63 2.40
CA CYS A 516 -21.27 -9.84 3.11
C CYS A 516 -21.34 -11.05 2.17
N ALA A 517 -21.73 -10.86 0.92
CA ALA A 517 -21.73 -11.94 -0.08
C ALA A 517 -20.32 -12.48 -0.37
N ASP A 518 -19.30 -11.64 -0.38
CA ASP A 518 -17.90 -12.08 -0.50
C ASP A 518 -17.50 -12.96 0.73
N VAL A 519 -17.94 -12.56 1.93
CA VAL A 519 -17.74 -13.33 3.17
C VAL A 519 -18.49 -14.65 3.11
N ASP A 520 -19.76 -14.65 2.70
CA ASP A 520 -20.59 -15.86 2.61
C ASP A 520 -19.98 -16.89 1.64
N ALA A 521 -19.45 -16.42 0.52
CA ALA A 521 -18.75 -17.27 -0.45
C ALA A 521 -17.48 -17.88 0.18
N LEU A 522 -16.68 -17.08 0.89
CA LEU A 522 -15.51 -17.57 1.64
C LEU A 522 -15.91 -18.65 2.65
N ILE A 523 -16.91 -18.39 3.49
CA ILE A 523 -17.38 -19.32 4.53
C ILE A 523 -17.88 -20.62 3.90
N SER A 524 -18.68 -20.53 2.83
CA SER A 524 -19.20 -21.70 2.11
C SER A 524 -18.07 -22.56 1.56
N ALA A 525 -17.04 -21.94 0.95
CA ALA A 525 -15.87 -22.65 0.45
C ALA A 525 -15.07 -23.30 1.58
N LEU A 526 -14.79 -22.57 2.66
CA LEU A 526 -14.05 -23.09 3.82
C LEU A 526 -14.79 -24.22 4.53
N THR A 527 -16.10 -24.16 4.64
CA THR A 527 -16.92 -25.25 5.22
C THR A 527 -16.76 -26.54 4.41
N ARG A 528 -16.81 -26.46 3.05
CA ARG A 528 -16.56 -27.64 2.19
C ARG A 528 -15.15 -28.18 2.37
N ILE A 529 -14.15 -27.31 2.46
CA ILE A 529 -12.75 -27.70 2.68
C ILE A 529 -12.58 -28.41 4.03
N ALA A 530 -13.16 -27.87 5.09
CA ALA A 530 -13.05 -28.43 6.45
C ALA A 530 -13.67 -29.82 6.60
N VAL A 531 -14.73 -30.13 5.84
CA VAL A 531 -15.36 -31.46 5.85
C VAL A 531 -14.75 -32.44 4.82
N GLY A 532 -13.59 -32.15 4.26
CA GLY A 532 -12.85 -33.06 3.39
C GLY A 532 -13.21 -33.00 1.90
N ASN A 533 -14.06 -32.06 1.49
CA ASN A 533 -14.38 -31.82 0.06
C ASN A 533 -13.38 -30.84 -0.59
N ILE A 534 -12.09 -31.17 -0.54
CA ILE A 534 -11.07 -30.38 -1.25
C ILE A 534 -11.18 -30.71 -2.74
N PRO A 535 -11.37 -29.71 -3.65
CA PRO A 535 -11.28 -29.98 -5.08
C PRO A 535 -9.92 -30.56 -5.40
N THR A 536 -9.89 -31.81 -5.87
CA THR A 536 -8.66 -32.47 -6.35
C THR A 536 -8.12 -31.65 -7.51
N ARG A 537 -6.81 -31.34 -7.48
CA ARG A 537 -6.11 -30.77 -8.62
C ARG A 537 -6.44 -31.62 -9.86
N ILE A 538 -7.04 -30.99 -10.86
CA ILE A 538 -6.96 -31.52 -12.21
C ILE A 538 -5.50 -31.31 -12.61
N ALA A 539 -4.77 -32.40 -12.79
CA ALA A 539 -3.34 -32.48 -13.11
C ALA A 539 -3.04 -31.81 -14.46
#